data_9cc7b33eaf0a07812850528ccd7698a3
#
_entry.id   9cc7b33eaf0a07812850528ccd7698a3
#
_cell.length_a   1.000
_cell.length_b   1.000
_cell.length_c   1.000
_cell.angle_alpha   90.00
_cell.angle_beta   90.00
_cell.angle_gamma   90.00
#
_symmetry.space_group_name_H-M   'P 1'
#
loop_
_entity.id
_entity.type
_entity.pdbx_description
1 polymer ?
#
loop_
_entity_poly.entity_id
_entity_poly.type
_entity_poly.pdbx_seq_one_letter_code
_entity_poly.pdbx_strand_id
1 'polypeptide(L)'
;MGRVAVTDGMDSVAVNRLLTAGHEVIERHYTKDELLSGALSAFDAVVVRSATKLTSEVISKSNNLSFIGRAGVGVDNIDLQAASSHGIVVCNTPQSSTNSVVELTIGHLLSSCRHIARGDRGLRAGLWEKKQLKGTELSG
;
A
#
# COMPACT_ATOMS: atom_id res chain seq x y z
N MET A 1 20.79 10.25 12.90
CA MET A 1 20.53 10.75 11.54
C MET A 1 20.68 9.57 10.61
N GLY A 2 19.67 9.22 9.85
CA GLY A 2 19.70 8.06 8.95
C GLY A 2 19.19 8.44 7.56
N ARG A 3 19.58 7.66 6.54
CA ARG A 3 19.15 7.82 5.16
C ARG A 3 17.96 6.90 4.89
N VAL A 4 16.85 7.45 4.43
CA VAL A 4 15.60 6.75 4.19
C VAL A 4 15.26 6.78 2.70
N ALA A 5 15.10 5.61 2.09
CA ALA A 5 14.56 5.50 0.73
C ALA A 5 13.03 5.38 0.81
N VAL A 6 12.32 6.12 -0.03
CA VAL A 6 10.88 5.98 -0.25
C VAL A 6 10.65 5.59 -1.70
N THR A 7 10.25 4.34 -1.95
CA THR A 7 10.29 3.77 -3.30
C THR A 7 8.97 3.89 -4.06
N ASP A 8 7.85 3.87 -3.34
CA ASP A 8 6.50 3.81 -3.94
C ASP A 8 5.67 5.08 -3.63
N GLY A 9 6.36 6.14 -3.25
CA GLY A 9 5.73 7.39 -2.81
C GLY A 9 5.13 7.33 -1.41
N MET A 10 5.09 8.47 -0.75
CA MET A 10 4.52 8.64 0.59
C MET A 10 3.81 10.00 0.68
N ASP A 11 2.87 10.14 1.62
CA ASP A 11 2.24 11.42 1.89
C ASP A 11 3.28 12.47 2.30
N SER A 12 3.16 13.68 1.76
CA SER A 12 4.12 14.77 2.01
C SER A 12 4.24 15.15 3.49
N VAL A 13 3.17 15.01 4.27
CA VAL A 13 3.20 15.25 5.72
C VAL A 13 4.11 14.22 6.41
N ALA A 14 4.06 12.95 5.97
CA ALA A 14 4.91 11.91 6.52
C ALA A 14 6.38 12.10 6.12
N VAL A 15 6.65 12.49 4.87
CA VAL A 15 8.00 12.87 4.41
C VAL A 15 8.56 14.02 5.25
N ASN A 16 7.77 15.09 5.43
CA ASN A 16 8.19 16.24 6.23
C ASN A 16 8.48 15.88 7.69
N ARG A 17 7.74 14.93 8.27
CA ARG A 17 8.02 14.44 9.63
C ARG A 17 9.38 13.75 9.73
N LEU A 18 9.75 12.94 8.73
CA LEU A 18 11.07 12.30 8.67
C LEU A 18 12.18 13.34 8.53
N LEU A 19 12.02 14.33 7.65
CA LEU A 19 12.96 15.43 7.47
C LEU A 19 13.13 16.25 8.75
N THR A 20 12.02 16.60 9.43
CA THR A 20 12.04 17.33 10.70
C THR A 20 12.69 16.53 11.83
N ALA A 21 12.58 15.20 11.79
CA ALA A 21 13.27 14.30 12.71
C ALA A 21 14.78 14.17 12.42
N GLY A 22 15.29 14.85 11.39
CA GLY A 22 16.71 14.90 11.05
C GLY A 22 17.17 13.74 10.15
N HIS A 23 16.27 13.07 9.45
CA HIS A 23 16.63 12.06 8.45
C HIS A 23 16.80 12.68 7.06
N GLU A 24 17.69 12.11 6.25
CA GLU A 24 17.76 12.36 4.82
C GLU A 24 16.72 11.45 4.12
N VAL A 25 15.80 12.01 3.35
CA VAL A 25 14.76 11.25 2.65
C VAL A 25 14.96 11.35 1.15
N ILE A 26 15.06 10.22 0.49
CA ILE A 26 15.19 10.12 -0.98
C ILE A 26 13.94 9.43 -1.53
N GLU A 27 13.10 10.21 -2.21
CA GLU A 27 11.91 9.69 -2.88
C GLU A 27 12.22 9.42 -4.34
N ARG A 28 12.27 8.17 -4.72
CA ARG A 28 12.36 7.75 -6.13
C ARG A 28 11.94 6.31 -6.31
N HIS A 29 11.38 6.02 -7.45
CA HIS A 29 11.16 4.64 -7.87
C HIS A 29 12.49 3.96 -8.25
N TYR A 30 12.65 2.70 -7.86
CA TYR A 30 13.77 1.86 -8.23
C TYR A 30 13.29 0.72 -9.13
N THR A 31 13.99 0.49 -10.22
CA THR A 31 13.74 -0.68 -11.08
C THR A 31 14.16 -1.97 -10.36
N LYS A 32 13.65 -3.11 -10.84
CA LYS A 32 14.06 -4.41 -10.33
C LYS A 32 15.58 -4.61 -10.42
N ASP A 33 16.20 -4.20 -11.51
CA ASP A 33 17.64 -4.38 -11.73
C ASP A 33 18.48 -3.50 -10.82
N GLU A 34 18.03 -2.27 -10.55
CA GLU A 34 18.69 -1.40 -9.56
C GLU A 34 18.61 -2.01 -8.15
N LEU A 35 17.46 -2.53 -7.76
CA LEU A 35 17.29 -3.21 -6.46
C LEU A 35 18.22 -4.44 -6.37
N LEU A 36 18.26 -5.25 -7.41
CA LEU A 36 19.14 -6.43 -7.49
C LEU A 36 20.62 -6.06 -7.57
N SER A 37 20.97 -4.86 -7.99
CA SER A 37 22.35 -4.36 -7.96
C SER A 37 22.77 -3.75 -6.63
N GLY A 38 21.88 -3.74 -5.62
CA GLY A 38 22.17 -3.24 -4.28
C GLY A 38 21.93 -1.74 -4.08
N ALA A 39 21.01 -1.14 -4.86
CA ALA A 39 20.68 0.30 -4.73
C ALA A 39 20.25 0.72 -3.32
N LEU A 40 19.73 -0.21 -2.51
CA LEU A 40 19.32 0.07 -1.13
C LEU A 40 20.48 -0.04 -0.12
N SER A 41 21.67 -0.47 -0.51
CA SER A 41 22.83 -0.60 0.40
C SER A 41 23.32 0.74 0.98
N ALA A 42 22.95 1.85 0.35
CA ALA A 42 23.29 3.21 0.83
C ALA A 42 22.29 3.77 1.85
N PHE A 43 21.25 3.01 2.25
CA PHE A 43 20.17 3.47 3.12
C PHE A 43 20.12 2.67 4.41
N ASP A 44 19.76 3.34 5.50
CA ASP A 44 19.51 2.73 6.80
C ASP A 44 18.08 2.18 6.89
N ALA A 45 17.15 2.80 6.18
CA ALA A 45 15.75 2.42 6.15
C ALA A 45 15.15 2.54 4.74
N VAL A 46 14.13 1.71 4.46
CA VAL A 46 13.31 1.84 3.25
C VAL A 46 11.84 1.84 3.61
N VAL A 47 11.08 2.72 2.98
CA VAL A 47 9.61 2.73 3.02
C VAL A 47 9.09 2.29 1.66
N VAL A 48 8.28 1.22 1.68
CA VAL A 48 7.68 0.64 0.47
C VAL A 48 6.15 0.60 0.60
N ARG A 49 5.47 0.47 -0.53
CA ARG A 49 4.06 0.10 -0.58
C ARG A 49 3.93 -1.27 -1.26
N SER A 50 3.13 -1.38 -2.32
CA SER A 50 2.86 -2.67 -2.99
C SER A 50 3.69 -2.91 -4.26
N ALA A 51 4.24 -1.87 -4.87
CA ALA A 51 4.94 -1.97 -6.15
C ALA A 51 6.36 -2.53 -5.99
N THR A 52 7.09 -2.05 -4.99
CA THR A 52 8.46 -2.52 -4.71
C THR A 52 8.45 -3.89 -4.03
N LYS A 53 9.22 -4.84 -4.59
CA LYS A 53 9.40 -6.19 -4.02
C LYS A 53 10.78 -6.30 -3.38
N LEU A 54 10.81 -6.58 -2.08
CA LEU A 54 12.01 -6.83 -1.30
C LEU A 54 12.19 -8.34 -1.13
N THR A 55 12.76 -8.97 -2.15
CA THR A 55 13.08 -10.40 -2.16
C THR A 55 14.32 -10.68 -1.32
N SER A 56 14.57 -11.95 -0.99
CA SER A 56 15.80 -12.37 -0.30
C SER A 56 17.07 -11.87 -0.98
N GLU A 57 17.09 -11.88 -2.32
CA GLU A 57 18.23 -11.41 -3.09
C GLU A 57 18.46 -9.89 -2.95
N VAL A 58 17.39 -9.09 -2.97
CA VAL A 58 17.46 -7.63 -2.73
C VAL A 58 17.94 -7.34 -1.30
N ILE A 59 17.36 -8.04 -0.32
CA ILE A 59 17.69 -7.87 1.10
C ILE A 59 19.16 -8.21 1.36
N SER A 60 19.65 -9.33 0.81
CA SER A 60 21.04 -9.76 0.99
C SER A 60 22.08 -8.79 0.44
N LYS A 61 21.71 -7.93 -0.49
CA LYS A 61 22.56 -6.88 -1.08
C LYS A 61 22.37 -5.50 -0.44
N SER A 62 21.51 -5.39 0.56
CA SER A 62 21.18 -4.13 1.25
C SER A 62 21.89 -4.06 2.62
N ASN A 63 23.20 -4.08 2.61
CA ASN A 63 24.04 -4.32 3.80
C ASN A 63 23.86 -3.32 4.97
N ASN A 64 23.46 -2.07 4.69
CA ASN A 64 23.26 -1.06 5.74
C ASN A 64 21.80 -0.99 6.20
N LEU A 65 20.90 -1.71 5.52
CA LEU A 65 19.48 -1.62 5.81
C LEU A 65 19.17 -2.27 7.17
N SER A 66 18.59 -1.52 8.06
CA SER A 66 18.18 -1.98 9.40
C SER A 66 16.67 -1.94 9.62
N PHE A 67 15.94 -1.22 8.77
CA PHE A 67 14.50 -1.05 8.91
C PHE A 67 13.77 -1.05 7.56
N ILE A 68 12.65 -1.77 7.50
CA ILE A 68 11.71 -1.78 6.38
C ILE A 68 10.34 -1.37 6.90
N GLY A 69 9.82 -0.22 6.43
CA GLY A 69 8.47 0.23 6.68
C GLY A 69 7.55 -0.09 5.50
N ARG A 70 6.50 -0.87 5.70
CA ARG A 70 5.49 -1.09 4.69
C ARG A 70 4.29 -0.18 4.96
N ALA A 71 4.09 0.85 4.14
CA ALA A 71 2.92 1.72 4.21
C ALA A 71 1.67 1.01 3.66
N GLY A 72 1.08 0.15 4.48
CA GLY A 72 -0.11 -0.65 4.19
C GLY A 72 -0.21 -1.91 5.06
N VAL A 73 -1.21 -2.75 4.82
CA VAL A 73 -1.57 -3.88 5.69
C VAL A 73 -0.77 -5.14 5.35
N GLY A 74 -0.80 -5.60 4.09
CA GLY A 74 -0.12 -6.82 3.66
C GLY A 74 1.40 -6.63 3.61
N VAL A 75 2.15 -7.72 3.74
CA VAL A 75 3.62 -7.74 3.67
C VAL A 75 4.13 -8.79 2.67
N ASP A 76 3.28 -9.23 1.78
CA ASP A 76 3.53 -10.27 0.77
C ASP A 76 4.61 -9.90 -0.26
N ASN A 77 4.93 -8.62 -0.36
CA ASN A 77 6.01 -8.11 -1.20
C ASN A 77 7.37 -8.03 -0.48
N ILE A 78 7.47 -8.50 0.77
CA ILE A 78 8.69 -8.46 1.60
C ILE A 78 9.01 -9.87 2.07
N ASP A 79 10.21 -10.35 1.81
CA ASP A 79 10.71 -11.61 2.36
C ASP A 79 11.06 -11.42 3.85
N LEU A 80 10.09 -11.74 4.71
CA LEU A 80 10.22 -11.57 6.17
C LEU A 80 11.31 -12.48 6.78
N GLN A 81 11.50 -13.67 6.20
CA GLN A 81 12.52 -14.59 6.69
C GLN A 81 13.91 -14.06 6.38
N ALA A 82 14.12 -13.58 5.16
CA ALA A 82 15.38 -12.94 4.78
C ALA A 82 15.65 -11.68 5.62
N ALA A 83 14.64 -10.80 5.82
CA ALA A 83 14.78 -9.61 6.65
C ALA A 83 15.20 -9.98 8.09
N SER A 84 14.53 -10.95 8.71
CA SER A 84 14.84 -11.41 10.04
C SER A 84 16.26 -11.99 10.15
N SER A 85 16.69 -12.81 9.15
CA SER A 85 18.04 -13.39 9.14
C SER A 85 19.14 -12.32 9.02
N HIS A 86 18.84 -11.17 8.44
CA HIS A 86 19.76 -10.04 8.31
C HIS A 86 19.62 -9.00 9.45
N GLY A 87 18.80 -9.29 10.47
CA GLY A 87 18.56 -8.39 11.59
C GLY A 87 17.75 -7.14 11.24
N ILE A 88 17.02 -7.15 10.14
CA ILE A 88 16.22 -6.02 9.66
C ILE A 88 14.84 -6.06 10.33
N VAL A 89 14.45 -4.96 10.97
CA VAL A 89 13.11 -4.81 11.55
C VAL A 89 12.11 -4.48 10.44
N VAL A 90 11.00 -5.22 10.37
CA VAL A 90 9.91 -4.95 9.42
C VAL A 90 8.67 -4.51 10.19
N CYS A 91 8.12 -3.34 9.81
CA CYS A 91 6.87 -2.81 10.35
C CYS A 91 5.89 -2.51 9.22
N ASN A 92 4.59 -2.69 9.51
CA ASN A 92 3.51 -2.32 8.61
C ASN A 92 2.50 -1.40 9.30
N THR A 93 1.47 -0.94 8.56
CA THR A 93 0.40 -0.08 9.08
C THR A 93 -0.96 -0.81 9.00
N PRO A 94 -1.24 -1.78 9.90
CA PRO A 94 -2.36 -2.73 9.74
C PRO A 94 -3.75 -2.08 9.85
N GLN A 95 -3.87 -0.92 10.49
CA GLN A 95 -5.15 -0.25 10.72
C GLN A 95 -5.42 0.95 9.81
N SER A 96 -4.45 1.35 8.96
CA SER A 96 -4.51 2.60 8.19
C SER A 96 -5.67 2.68 7.19
N SER A 97 -6.12 1.55 6.65
CA SER A 97 -7.19 1.47 5.64
C SER A 97 -8.49 0.89 6.15
N THR A 98 -8.61 0.57 7.45
CA THR A 98 -9.76 -0.16 7.99
C THR A 98 -11.09 0.53 7.68
N ASN A 99 -11.23 1.81 8.01
CA ASN A 99 -12.48 2.55 7.78
C ASN A 99 -12.80 2.65 6.28
N SER A 100 -11.82 2.96 5.44
CA SER A 100 -12.01 3.05 3.99
C SER A 100 -12.47 1.73 3.38
N VAL A 101 -11.91 0.61 3.84
CA VAL A 101 -12.32 -0.73 3.39
C VAL A 101 -13.73 -1.08 3.87
N VAL A 102 -14.07 -0.76 5.12
CA VAL A 102 -15.41 -0.97 5.68
C VAL A 102 -16.46 -0.19 4.87
N GLU A 103 -16.24 1.11 4.66
CA GLU A 103 -17.16 1.96 3.90
C GLU A 103 -17.33 1.48 2.46
N LEU A 104 -16.24 1.12 1.79
CA LEU A 104 -16.28 0.58 0.43
C LEU A 104 -17.02 -0.76 0.37
N THR A 105 -16.81 -1.62 1.36
CA THR A 105 -17.50 -2.93 1.45
C THR A 105 -19.00 -2.75 1.61
N ILE A 106 -19.44 -1.87 2.51
CA ILE A 106 -20.85 -1.55 2.71
C ILE A 106 -21.44 -0.92 1.44
N GLY A 107 -20.71 0.01 0.82
CA GLY A 107 -21.12 0.65 -0.42
C GLY A 107 -21.34 -0.36 -1.56
N HIS A 108 -20.42 -1.30 -1.74
CA HIS A 108 -20.57 -2.38 -2.74
C HIS A 108 -21.70 -3.34 -2.40
N LEU A 109 -21.87 -3.70 -1.12
CA LEU A 109 -22.97 -4.56 -0.67
C LEU A 109 -24.32 -3.94 -1.01
N LEU A 110 -24.54 -2.68 -0.62
CA LEU A 110 -25.77 -1.95 -0.93
C LEU A 110 -25.96 -1.75 -2.43
N SER A 111 -24.90 -1.41 -3.15
CA SER A 111 -24.96 -1.24 -4.62
C SER A 111 -25.36 -2.52 -5.32
N SER A 112 -24.85 -3.65 -4.89
CA SER A 112 -25.16 -4.97 -5.42
C SER A 112 -26.61 -5.38 -5.11
N CYS A 113 -27.02 -5.30 -3.84
CA CYS A 113 -28.37 -5.70 -3.40
C CYS A 113 -29.48 -4.82 -3.99
N ARG A 114 -29.21 -3.54 -4.22
CA ARG A 114 -30.22 -2.55 -4.65
C ARG A 114 -30.04 -2.11 -6.10
N HIS A 115 -29.15 -2.74 -6.87
CA HIS A 115 -28.89 -2.46 -8.28
C HIS A 115 -28.51 -0.98 -8.57
N ILE A 116 -27.82 -0.30 -7.64
CA ILE A 116 -27.55 1.15 -7.72
C ILE A 116 -26.79 1.50 -9.01
N ALA A 117 -25.71 0.82 -9.29
CA ALA A 117 -24.89 1.07 -10.49
C ALA A 117 -25.64 0.81 -11.81
N ARG A 118 -26.53 -0.19 -11.82
CA ARG A 118 -27.39 -0.45 -12.99
C ARG A 118 -28.42 0.66 -13.15
N GLY A 119 -29.06 1.09 -12.06
CA GLY A 119 -30.05 2.15 -12.06
C GLY A 119 -29.46 3.49 -12.54
N ASP A 120 -28.31 3.87 -12.02
CA ASP A 120 -27.60 5.10 -12.45
C ASP A 120 -27.28 5.05 -13.96
N ARG A 121 -26.69 3.96 -14.44
CA ARG A 121 -26.38 3.80 -15.86
C ARG A 121 -27.63 3.87 -16.74
N GLY A 122 -28.73 3.20 -16.35
CA GLY A 122 -30.00 3.24 -17.07
C GLY A 122 -30.57 4.64 -17.16
N LEU A 123 -30.63 5.37 -16.04
CA LEU A 123 -31.12 6.75 -16.00
C LEU A 123 -30.28 7.69 -16.88
N ARG A 124 -28.96 7.59 -16.87
CA ARG A 124 -28.06 8.36 -17.75
C ARG A 124 -28.30 8.05 -19.25
N ALA A 125 -28.73 6.83 -19.54
CA ALA A 125 -29.11 6.43 -20.91
C ALA A 125 -30.58 6.77 -21.27
N GLY A 126 -31.31 7.49 -20.43
CA GLY A 126 -32.71 7.83 -20.63
C GLY A 126 -33.69 6.67 -20.42
N LEU A 127 -33.26 5.57 -19.79
CA LEU A 127 -34.05 4.39 -19.53
C LEU A 127 -34.70 4.42 -18.14
N TRP A 128 -35.97 4.04 -18.05
CA TRP A 128 -36.70 3.91 -16.79
C TRP A 128 -37.02 2.44 -16.50
N GLU A 129 -36.06 1.74 -15.87
CA GLU A 129 -36.09 0.29 -15.63
C GLU A 129 -36.65 -0.10 -14.26
N LYS A 130 -37.55 0.68 -13.64
CA LYS A 130 -38.06 0.48 -12.26
C LYS A 130 -38.46 -0.97 -11.97
N LYS A 131 -39.10 -1.65 -12.90
CA LYS A 131 -39.61 -3.05 -12.71
C LYS A 131 -38.46 -4.08 -12.70
N GLN A 132 -37.36 -3.81 -13.40
CA GLN A 132 -36.19 -4.69 -13.50
C GLN A 132 -35.18 -4.47 -12.37
N LEU A 133 -35.32 -3.36 -11.63
CA LEU A 133 -34.44 -2.98 -10.53
C LEU A 133 -35.00 -3.38 -9.15
N LYS A 134 -35.80 -4.45 -9.11
CA LYS A 134 -36.26 -5.01 -7.84
C LYS A 134 -35.07 -5.63 -7.10
N GLY A 135 -34.62 -4.96 -6.05
CA GLY A 135 -33.51 -5.43 -5.21
C GLY A 135 -33.95 -6.25 -4.02
N THR A 136 -32.99 -6.61 -3.19
CA THR A 136 -33.17 -7.33 -1.92
C THR A 136 -32.81 -6.38 -0.76
N GLU A 137 -33.56 -6.42 0.31
CA GLU A 137 -33.21 -5.74 1.55
C GLU A 137 -32.15 -6.55 2.31
N LEU A 138 -31.34 -5.86 3.14
CA LEU A 138 -30.35 -6.54 3.99
C LEU A 138 -30.94 -7.01 5.32
N SER A 139 -32.16 -6.57 5.61
CA SER A 139 -32.92 -6.98 6.79
C SER A 139 -33.64 -8.30 6.55
N GLY A 140 -33.54 -9.27 7.46
CA GLY A 140 -34.22 -10.55 7.39
C GLY A 140 -33.35 -11.72 7.77
#